data_b39e46ce1abf408e3daef10cd6537e91
#
_entry.id   b39e46ce1abf408e3daef10cd6537e91
#
_cell.length_a   1.000
_cell.length_b   1.000
_cell.length_c   1.000
_cell.angle_alpha   90.00
_cell.angle_beta   90.00
_cell.angle_gamma   90.00
#
_symmetry.space_group_name_H-M   'P 1'
#
loop_
_entity.id
_entity.type
_entity.pdbx_description
1 polymer ?
#
loop_
_entity_poly.entity_id
_entity_poly.type
_entity_poly.pdbx_seq_one_letter_code
_entity_poly.pdbx_strand_id
1 'polypeptide(L)'
;MSDYQVRPIDRSYNKTMLEILEASPIVADRMTVCFDRQPDIFNLAGCVYDDYFYQGLFGEETLKGFGMVGYHRALVNGKTTDVYCCRDLYILPEARGNGFVAKSVEAHFRENRHRSPIGYGLVMHGNPAPVKYLGNRPGNSQWFPLSRIIGQLEVKTILLTHPVSPGKTFIIRHATSEDIPVIVKLLQDEHKTRLFGHISHQETFLAGLLRKPGLSIGDYFLAFDREGRCCGVCAAWDTGLMKQTRVRAYGRSFLPARIAWKSMSLAFNLPPLPAPGDHFRDITITDYAVRERDPGIMNALLRAVYTEYRHRRYHFMAWGSSAGDPLLAAAKGFMCQRVFSNIVFFATDDRWFREGMVNSHLPYIDVACI
;
A
#
# COMPACT_ATOMS: atom_id res chain seq x y z
N MET A 1 1.97 -38.07 1.02
CA MET A 1 1.52 -36.66 0.97
C MET A 1 2.19 -35.95 2.12
N SER A 2 3.05 -34.98 1.86
CA SER A 2 3.67 -34.20 2.95
C SER A 2 2.57 -33.50 3.73
N ASP A 3 2.57 -33.66 5.06
CA ASP A 3 1.55 -33.08 5.94
C ASP A 3 1.90 -31.60 6.21
N TYR A 4 1.30 -30.71 5.42
CA TYR A 4 1.48 -29.28 5.60
C TYR A 4 0.62 -28.75 6.74
N GLN A 5 1.26 -28.12 7.73
CA GLN A 5 0.62 -27.53 8.91
C GLN A 5 0.69 -26.00 8.88
N VAL A 6 -0.34 -25.34 9.40
CA VAL A 6 -0.37 -23.89 9.62
C VAL A 6 -0.19 -23.62 11.11
N ARG A 7 0.83 -22.83 11.44
CA ARG A 7 1.16 -22.44 12.83
C ARG A 7 1.49 -20.95 12.92
N PRO A 8 1.25 -20.29 14.06
CA PRO A 8 1.78 -18.96 14.32
C PRO A 8 3.31 -18.94 14.21
N ILE A 9 3.86 -17.84 13.74
CA ILE A 9 5.31 -17.62 13.65
C ILE A 9 5.66 -16.28 14.28
N ASP A 10 6.81 -16.23 14.92
CA ASP A 10 7.34 -15.06 15.61
C ASP A 10 8.65 -14.56 14.98
N ARG A 11 9.30 -13.61 15.63
CA ARG A 11 10.54 -12.98 15.14
C ARG A 11 11.73 -13.96 14.99
N SER A 12 11.70 -15.13 15.59
CA SER A 12 12.76 -16.13 15.41
C SER A 12 12.84 -16.65 13.98
N TYR A 13 11.73 -16.55 13.22
CA TYR A 13 11.64 -16.91 11.82
C TYR A 13 12.01 -15.76 10.86
N ASN A 14 12.39 -14.57 11.37
CA ASN A 14 12.64 -13.39 10.53
C ASN A 14 13.57 -13.69 9.35
N LYS A 15 14.70 -14.35 9.61
CA LYS A 15 15.68 -14.69 8.56
C LYS A 15 15.06 -15.56 7.47
N THR A 16 14.37 -16.64 7.84
CA THR A 16 13.73 -17.54 6.88
C THR A 16 12.61 -16.85 6.10
N MET A 17 11.84 -15.97 6.74
CA MET A 17 10.81 -15.18 6.07
C MET A 17 11.41 -14.23 5.02
N LEU A 18 12.53 -13.58 5.33
CA LEU A 18 13.26 -12.73 4.39
C LEU A 18 13.79 -13.54 3.20
N GLU A 19 14.29 -14.75 3.44
CA GLU A 19 14.74 -15.68 2.38
C GLU A 19 13.56 -16.10 1.47
N ILE A 20 12.39 -16.41 2.05
CA ILE A 20 11.16 -16.72 1.29
C ILE A 20 10.71 -15.52 0.46
N LEU A 21 10.74 -14.31 1.03
CA LEU A 21 10.40 -13.08 0.33
C LEU A 21 11.32 -12.87 -0.86
N GLU A 22 12.62 -13.04 -0.68
CA GLU A 22 13.61 -12.93 -1.75
C GLU A 22 13.44 -13.99 -2.84
N ALA A 23 13.05 -15.22 -2.48
CA ALA A 23 12.75 -16.32 -3.40
C ALA A 23 11.40 -16.17 -4.12
N SER A 24 10.62 -15.13 -3.79
CA SER A 24 9.28 -14.86 -4.36
C SER A 24 9.25 -13.58 -5.19
N PRO A 25 10.01 -13.48 -6.30
CA PRO A 25 10.10 -12.27 -7.09
C PRO A 25 8.78 -12.00 -7.85
N ILE A 26 8.54 -10.72 -8.10
CA ILE A 26 7.48 -10.25 -8.99
C ILE A 26 8.06 -10.19 -10.40
N VAL A 27 7.54 -11.04 -11.27
CA VAL A 27 7.96 -11.09 -12.68
C VAL A 27 6.98 -10.27 -13.50
N ALA A 28 7.49 -9.16 -14.06
CA ALA A 28 6.80 -8.37 -15.07
C ALA A 28 7.52 -8.53 -16.42
N ASP A 29 6.83 -8.28 -17.54
CA ASP A 29 7.35 -8.52 -18.90
C ASP A 29 8.75 -7.94 -19.16
N ARG A 30 9.08 -6.86 -18.48
CA ARG A 30 10.29 -6.07 -18.74
C ARG A 30 11.33 -6.13 -17.63
N MET A 31 10.92 -6.50 -16.43
CA MET A 31 11.79 -6.44 -15.24
C MET A 31 11.29 -7.43 -14.19
N THR A 32 12.21 -8.07 -13.50
CA THR A 32 11.95 -8.87 -12.32
C THR A 32 12.43 -8.10 -11.09
N VAL A 33 11.56 -7.89 -10.14
CA VAL A 33 11.86 -7.20 -8.88
C VAL A 33 11.46 -8.06 -7.69
N CYS A 34 12.04 -7.81 -6.54
CA CYS A 34 11.54 -8.31 -5.26
C CYS A 34 11.45 -7.16 -4.26
N PHE A 35 10.56 -7.30 -3.29
CA PHE A 35 10.60 -6.43 -2.12
C PHE A 35 11.73 -6.88 -1.19
N ASP A 36 12.48 -5.92 -0.69
CA ASP A 36 13.47 -6.13 0.35
C ASP A 36 12.98 -5.45 1.63
N ARG A 37 12.91 -6.20 2.71
CA ARG A 37 12.47 -5.75 4.03
C ARG A 37 13.55 -5.94 5.10
N GLN A 38 14.81 -6.01 4.67
CA GLN A 38 15.93 -6.06 5.59
C GLN A 38 15.94 -4.82 6.51
N PRO A 39 16.38 -4.96 7.79
CA PRO A 39 16.78 -6.22 8.45
C PRO A 39 15.62 -7.01 9.08
N ASP A 40 14.41 -6.44 9.13
CA ASP A 40 13.29 -7.02 9.88
C ASP A 40 11.96 -6.88 9.13
N ILE A 41 11.40 -8.03 8.74
CA ILE A 41 10.14 -8.10 7.99
C ILE A 41 8.94 -7.57 8.80
N PHE A 42 9.03 -7.58 10.13
CA PHE A 42 7.96 -7.15 11.02
C PHE A 42 7.83 -5.62 11.14
N ASN A 43 8.87 -4.87 10.77
CA ASN A 43 8.89 -3.41 10.96
C ASN A 43 7.73 -2.70 10.26
N LEU A 44 7.44 -3.05 9.01
CA LEU A 44 6.34 -2.40 8.28
C LEU A 44 4.98 -2.67 8.93
N ALA A 45 4.75 -3.90 9.41
CA ALA A 45 3.51 -4.24 10.10
C ALA A 45 3.33 -3.42 11.38
N GLY A 46 4.41 -3.26 12.17
CA GLY A 46 4.40 -2.44 13.39
C GLY A 46 4.16 -0.94 13.14
N CYS A 47 4.48 -0.43 11.95
CA CYS A 47 4.18 0.96 11.58
C CYS A 47 2.69 1.18 11.25
N VAL A 48 2.01 0.14 10.76
CA VAL A 48 0.69 0.26 10.14
C VAL A 48 -0.43 -0.19 11.06
N TYR A 49 -0.22 -1.28 11.80
CA TYR A 49 -1.27 -1.96 12.56
C TYR A 49 -1.10 -1.75 14.06
N ASP A 50 -2.24 -1.73 14.76
CA ASP A 50 -2.27 -1.65 16.22
C ASP A 50 -1.86 -2.99 16.85
N ASP A 51 -2.19 -4.10 16.18
CA ASP A 51 -1.78 -5.45 16.50
C ASP A 51 -1.66 -6.28 15.22
N TYR A 52 -0.76 -7.24 15.18
CA TYR A 52 -0.57 -8.11 14.02
C TYR A 52 0.07 -9.44 14.40
N PHE A 53 -0.13 -10.43 13.56
CA PHE A 53 0.56 -11.71 13.68
C PHE A 53 0.80 -12.32 12.30
N TYR A 54 1.80 -13.17 12.26
CA TYR A 54 2.12 -13.97 11.09
C TYR A 54 1.75 -15.43 11.31
N GLN A 55 1.29 -16.08 10.23
CA GLN A 55 1.08 -17.53 10.18
C GLN A 55 2.02 -18.13 9.15
N GLY A 56 2.65 -19.25 9.49
CA GLY A 56 3.57 -19.98 8.64
C GLY A 56 2.96 -21.29 8.11
N LEU A 57 3.27 -21.62 6.88
CA LEU A 57 3.05 -22.94 6.29
C LEU A 57 4.31 -23.78 6.49
N PHE A 58 4.21 -24.85 7.26
CA PHE A 58 5.30 -25.76 7.52
C PHE A 58 5.12 -27.07 6.76
N GLY A 59 6.17 -27.54 6.12
CA GLY A 59 6.30 -28.89 5.57
C GLY A 59 7.56 -29.53 6.15
N GLU A 60 7.43 -30.70 6.79
CA GLU A 60 8.55 -31.38 7.44
C GLU A 60 9.34 -30.44 8.40
N GLU A 61 8.61 -29.74 9.26
CA GLU A 61 9.13 -28.74 10.22
C GLU A 61 9.82 -27.52 9.60
N THR A 62 9.89 -27.42 8.29
CA THR A 62 10.51 -26.29 7.57
C THR A 62 9.44 -25.29 7.14
N LEU A 63 9.67 -23.99 7.40
CA LEU A 63 8.81 -22.91 6.91
C LEU A 63 8.88 -22.82 5.38
N LYS A 64 7.75 -22.95 4.70
CA LYS A 64 7.60 -22.95 3.23
C LYS A 64 6.79 -21.78 2.70
N GLY A 65 6.19 -21.02 3.59
CA GLY A 65 5.40 -19.85 3.23
C GLY A 65 4.86 -19.17 4.47
N PHE A 66 4.39 -17.95 4.31
CA PHE A 66 3.78 -17.19 5.40
C PHE A 66 2.72 -16.22 4.88
N GLY A 67 1.87 -15.77 5.79
CA GLY A 67 0.90 -14.72 5.59
C GLY A 67 0.70 -13.91 6.86
N MET A 68 0.22 -12.69 6.74
CA MET A 68 0.03 -11.76 7.84
C MET A 68 -1.41 -11.32 7.96
N VAL A 69 -1.90 -11.19 9.18
CA VAL A 69 -3.13 -10.49 9.52
C VAL A 69 -2.78 -9.35 10.46
N GLY A 70 -3.17 -8.15 10.09
CA GLY A 70 -3.03 -6.95 10.93
C GLY A 70 -4.38 -6.39 11.32
N TYR A 71 -4.50 -5.86 12.53
CA TYR A 71 -5.70 -5.24 13.06
C TYR A 71 -5.49 -3.75 13.28
N HIS A 72 -6.50 -2.98 12.95
CA HIS A 72 -6.55 -1.56 13.22
C HIS A 72 -8.00 -1.07 13.28
N ARG A 73 -8.20 0.11 13.81
CA ARG A 73 -9.51 0.77 13.77
C ARG A 73 -9.60 1.65 12.53
N ALA A 74 -10.73 1.57 11.84
CA ALA A 74 -11.00 2.36 10.65
C ALA A 74 -12.44 2.91 10.66
N LEU A 75 -12.69 3.90 9.82
CA LEU A 75 -14.03 4.40 9.59
C LEU A 75 -14.75 3.52 8.57
N VAL A 76 -15.92 3.03 8.94
CA VAL A 76 -16.83 2.27 8.08
C VAL A 76 -18.20 2.93 8.19
N ASN A 77 -18.64 3.57 7.11
CA ASN A 77 -19.87 4.40 7.11
C ASN A 77 -19.84 5.48 8.21
N GLY A 78 -18.71 6.15 8.38
CA GLY A 78 -18.53 7.18 9.39
C GLY A 78 -18.46 6.68 10.85
N LYS A 79 -18.53 5.37 11.09
CA LYS A 79 -18.41 4.77 12.42
C LYS A 79 -17.05 4.10 12.59
N THR A 80 -16.42 4.30 13.75
CA THR A 80 -15.22 3.58 14.12
C THR A 80 -15.52 2.09 14.28
N THR A 81 -14.79 1.26 13.54
CA THR A 81 -14.98 -0.19 13.50
C THR A 81 -13.62 -0.86 13.56
N ASP A 82 -13.50 -1.95 14.31
CA ASP A 82 -12.32 -2.80 14.27
C ASP A 82 -12.31 -3.57 12.94
N VAL A 83 -11.20 -3.46 12.21
CA VAL A 83 -11.03 -4.11 10.91
C VAL A 83 -9.72 -4.90 10.90
N TYR A 84 -9.68 -5.94 10.07
CA TYR A 84 -8.42 -6.66 9.83
C TYR A 84 -8.01 -6.55 8.37
N CYS A 85 -6.71 -6.66 8.12
CA CYS A 85 -6.13 -6.70 6.79
C CYS A 85 -5.31 -7.97 6.61
N CYS A 86 -5.60 -8.74 5.56
CA CYS A 86 -4.82 -9.90 5.15
C CYS A 86 -3.79 -9.47 4.09
N ARG A 87 -2.50 -9.70 4.37
CA ARG A 87 -1.42 -9.32 3.46
C ARG A 87 -0.20 -10.24 3.59
N ASP A 88 0.85 -9.90 2.85
CA ASP A 88 2.16 -10.57 2.90
C ASP A 88 2.08 -12.08 2.67
N LEU A 89 1.23 -12.49 1.73
CA LEU A 89 1.10 -13.89 1.36
C LEU A 89 2.22 -14.32 0.41
N TYR A 90 3.20 -15.02 0.96
CA TYR A 90 4.33 -15.59 0.22
C TYR A 90 4.41 -17.09 0.43
N ILE A 91 4.47 -17.85 -0.66
CA ILE A 91 4.53 -19.33 -0.63
C ILE A 91 5.56 -19.76 -1.67
N LEU A 92 6.54 -20.55 -1.24
CA LEU A 92 7.51 -21.15 -2.15
C LEU A 92 6.82 -22.01 -3.21
N PRO A 93 7.33 -22.05 -4.46
CA PRO A 93 6.67 -22.73 -5.57
C PRO A 93 6.30 -24.19 -5.27
N GLU A 94 7.19 -24.94 -4.60
CA GLU A 94 7.00 -26.36 -4.25
C GLU A 94 5.90 -26.58 -3.21
N ALA A 95 5.56 -25.56 -2.43
CA ALA A 95 4.52 -25.65 -1.39
C ALA A 95 3.16 -25.09 -1.83
N ARG A 96 3.06 -24.59 -3.07
CA ARG A 96 1.79 -24.09 -3.61
C ARG A 96 0.78 -25.21 -3.82
N GLY A 97 -0.51 -24.88 -3.72
CA GLY A 97 -1.58 -25.88 -3.91
C GLY A 97 -1.95 -26.69 -2.67
N ASN A 98 -1.22 -26.58 -1.56
CA ASN A 98 -1.47 -27.34 -0.32
C ASN A 98 -2.49 -26.68 0.63
N GLY A 99 -3.32 -25.77 0.10
CA GLY A 99 -4.46 -25.21 0.83
C GLY A 99 -4.10 -24.18 1.91
N PHE A 100 -2.88 -23.61 1.88
CA PHE A 100 -2.42 -22.68 2.93
C PHE A 100 -3.41 -21.54 3.17
N VAL A 101 -3.88 -20.87 2.12
CA VAL A 101 -4.82 -19.74 2.27
C VAL A 101 -6.08 -20.17 3.00
N ALA A 102 -6.68 -21.31 2.62
CA ALA A 102 -7.89 -21.81 3.26
C ALA A 102 -7.63 -22.20 4.73
N LYS A 103 -6.58 -22.96 4.98
CA LYS A 103 -6.19 -23.39 6.35
C LYS A 103 -5.87 -22.19 7.24
N SER A 104 -5.13 -21.21 6.70
CA SER A 104 -4.75 -19.99 7.43
C SER A 104 -5.96 -19.13 7.78
N VAL A 105 -6.86 -18.90 6.82
CA VAL A 105 -8.09 -18.15 7.02
C VAL A 105 -8.98 -18.88 8.03
N GLU A 106 -9.17 -20.19 7.91
CA GLU A 106 -9.98 -20.98 8.83
C GLU A 106 -9.42 -20.94 10.27
N ALA A 107 -8.10 -21.15 10.44
CA ALA A 107 -7.45 -21.08 11.74
C ALA A 107 -7.63 -19.68 12.36
N HIS A 108 -7.39 -18.63 11.57
CA HIS A 108 -7.59 -17.26 12.00
C HIS A 108 -9.03 -17.00 12.49
N PHE A 109 -10.03 -17.36 11.67
CA PHE A 109 -11.43 -17.10 11.98
C PHE A 109 -11.94 -17.91 13.18
N ARG A 110 -11.47 -19.13 13.36
CA ARG A 110 -11.80 -19.95 14.52
C ARG A 110 -11.45 -19.25 15.84
N GLU A 111 -10.31 -18.58 15.87
CA GLU A 111 -9.78 -17.95 17.08
C GLU A 111 -10.17 -16.49 17.23
N ASN A 112 -10.28 -15.76 16.13
CA ASN A 112 -10.28 -14.28 16.14
C ASN A 112 -11.52 -13.61 15.54
N ARG A 113 -12.54 -14.36 15.09
CA ARG A 113 -13.74 -13.77 14.45
C ARG A 113 -14.49 -12.77 15.34
N HIS A 114 -14.31 -12.87 16.65
CA HIS A 114 -14.93 -11.97 17.61
C HIS A 114 -14.22 -10.61 17.72
N ARG A 115 -12.97 -10.51 17.27
CA ARG A 115 -12.17 -9.29 17.36
C ARG A 115 -12.60 -8.26 16.32
N SER A 116 -12.96 -8.71 15.13
CA SER A 116 -13.35 -7.81 14.04
C SER A 116 -14.38 -8.47 13.14
N PRO A 117 -15.53 -7.79 12.90
CA PRO A 117 -16.60 -8.34 12.06
C PRO A 117 -16.28 -8.29 10.57
N ILE A 118 -15.32 -7.47 10.14
CA ILE A 118 -14.97 -7.22 8.75
C ILE A 118 -13.47 -7.07 8.54
N GLY A 119 -13.06 -7.30 7.32
CA GLY A 119 -11.68 -7.10 6.92
C GLY A 119 -11.52 -6.93 5.42
N TYR A 120 -10.29 -6.74 4.99
CA TYR A 120 -9.96 -6.66 3.58
C TYR A 120 -8.60 -7.30 3.26
N GLY A 121 -8.39 -7.56 1.99
CA GLY A 121 -7.10 -7.99 1.47
C GLY A 121 -6.92 -7.46 0.05
N LEU A 122 -5.68 -7.41 -0.38
CA LEU A 122 -5.33 -7.01 -1.74
C LEU A 122 -4.79 -8.20 -2.52
N VAL A 123 -5.33 -8.40 -3.71
CA VAL A 123 -4.87 -9.42 -4.65
C VAL A 123 -4.46 -8.75 -5.94
N MET A 124 -3.18 -8.84 -6.27
CA MET A 124 -2.64 -8.27 -7.50
C MET A 124 -3.47 -8.74 -8.72
N HIS A 125 -3.85 -7.80 -9.56
CA HIS A 125 -4.58 -8.12 -10.80
C HIS A 125 -3.73 -9.06 -11.69
N GLY A 126 -4.38 -10.05 -12.26
CA GLY A 126 -3.68 -11.09 -13.04
C GLY A 126 -3.16 -12.28 -12.20
N ASN A 127 -3.31 -12.26 -10.86
CA ASN A 127 -3.05 -13.45 -10.04
C ASN A 127 -4.36 -14.22 -9.78
N PRO A 128 -4.68 -15.28 -10.54
CA PRO A 128 -5.97 -15.96 -10.45
C PRO A 128 -6.12 -16.85 -9.22
N ALA A 129 -5.01 -17.33 -8.65
CA ALA A 129 -5.06 -18.30 -7.56
C ALA A 129 -5.71 -17.75 -6.29
N PRO A 130 -5.28 -16.61 -5.70
CA PRO A 130 -5.97 -16.03 -4.57
C PRO A 130 -7.41 -15.58 -4.88
N VAL A 131 -7.66 -15.07 -6.10
CA VAL A 131 -9.02 -14.65 -6.51
C VAL A 131 -9.99 -15.82 -6.48
N LYS A 132 -9.56 -17.01 -6.94
CA LYS A 132 -10.37 -18.23 -6.91
C LYS A 132 -10.77 -18.63 -5.49
N TYR A 133 -9.89 -18.41 -4.51
CA TYR A 133 -10.13 -18.82 -3.12
C TYR A 133 -10.78 -17.75 -2.26
N LEU A 134 -10.51 -16.48 -2.53
CA LEU A 134 -10.92 -15.34 -1.69
C LEU A 134 -11.98 -14.45 -2.35
N GLY A 135 -12.13 -14.52 -3.69
CA GLY A 135 -13.09 -13.69 -4.41
C GLY A 135 -14.48 -14.31 -4.46
N ASN A 136 -15.51 -13.56 -4.06
CA ASN A 136 -16.93 -13.91 -4.21
C ASN A 136 -17.30 -15.30 -3.64
N ARG A 137 -16.89 -15.59 -2.41
CA ARG A 137 -17.18 -16.86 -1.76
C ARG A 137 -18.41 -16.74 -0.86
N PRO A 138 -19.48 -17.53 -1.08
CA PRO A 138 -20.48 -17.73 -0.05
C PRO A 138 -19.82 -18.46 1.12
N GLY A 139 -20.09 -18.03 2.34
CA GLY A 139 -19.58 -18.71 3.53
C GLY A 139 -20.14 -20.13 3.60
N ASN A 140 -19.34 -21.12 3.23
CA ASN A 140 -19.74 -22.52 3.25
C ASN A 140 -19.41 -23.22 4.57
N SER A 141 -18.73 -22.53 5.48
CA SER A 141 -18.45 -23.03 6.83
C SER A 141 -18.53 -21.89 7.84
N GLN A 142 -18.89 -22.21 9.06
CA GLN A 142 -18.90 -21.25 10.18
C GLN A 142 -17.51 -20.63 10.48
N TRP A 143 -16.45 -21.15 9.87
CA TRP A 143 -15.07 -20.75 10.09
C TRP A 143 -14.47 -20.00 8.90
N PHE A 144 -15.22 -19.78 7.85
CA PHE A 144 -14.72 -19.05 6.69
C PHE A 144 -15.57 -17.80 6.41
N PRO A 145 -14.98 -16.60 6.30
CA PRO A 145 -15.73 -15.38 6.07
C PRO A 145 -16.41 -15.41 4.71
N LEU A 146 -17.53 -14.70 4.62
CA LEU A 146 -18.05 -14.25 3.35
C LEU A 146 -17.02 -13.31 2.71
N SER A 147 -16.78 -13.43 1.41
CA SER A 147 -15.87 -12.54 0.72
C SER A 147 -16.44 -12.07 -0.62
N ARG A 148 -16.14 -10.81 -0.96
CA ARG A 148 -16.48 -10.21 -2.27
C ARG A 148 -15.37 -9.27 -2.73
N ILE A 149 -15.15 -9.24 -4.03
CA ILE A 149 -14.36 -8.18 -4.65
C ILE A 149 -15.26 -6.94 -4.73
N ILE A 150 -14.85 -5.88 -4.03
CA ILE A 150 -15.62 -4.63 -3.91
C ILE A 150 -15.08 -3.51 -4.80
N GLY A 151 -13.97 -3.73 -5.46
CA GLY A 151 -13.32 -2.74 -6.34
C GLY A 151 -11.87 -3.09 -6.60
N GLN A 152 -11.17 -2.11 -7.15
CA GLN A 152 -9.73 -2.21 -7.40
C GLN A 152 -9.02 -1.00 -6.81
N LEU A 153 -7.83 -1.22 -6.30
CA LEU A 153 -6.85 -0.18 -6.02
C LEU A 153 -6.01 0.04 -7.28
N GLU A 154 -5.93 1.28 -7.75
CA GLU A 154 -5.03 1.68 -8.81
C GLU A 154 -3.82 2.42 -8.21
N VAL A 155 -2.64 1.84 -8.36
CA VAL A 155 -1.37 2.47 -7.98
C VAL A 155 -0.70 3.04 -9.22
N LYS A 156 -0.33 4.30 -9.16
CA LYS A 156 0.44 5.02 -10.18
C LYS A 156 1.88 5.14 -9.72
N THR A 157 2.79 4.48 -10.43
CA THR A 157 4.23 4.66 -10.29
C THR A 157 4.66 5.78 -11.24
N ILE A 158 4.86 6.98 -10.70
CA ILE A 158 5.20 8.18 -11.45
C ILE A 158 6.72 8.29 -11.54
N LEU A 159 7.26 8.22 -12.76
CA LEU A 159 8.70 8.26 -13.01
C LEU A 159 9.23 9.70 -12.93
N LEU A 160 10.27 9.93 -12.14
CA LEU A 160 10.86 11.26 -11.91
C LEU A 160 11.89 11.59 -13.00
N THR A 161 11.46 11.71 -14.24
CA THR A 161 12.34 11.79 -15.42
C THR A 161 12.69 13.22 -15.84
N HIS A 162 11.74 13.96 -16.38
CA HIS A 162 11.96 15.29 -16.94
C HIS A 162 11.46 16.39 -15.99
N PRO A 163 11.96 17.62 -16.06
CA PRO A 163 11.43 18.72 -15.29
C PRO A 163 9.95 18.94 -15.57
N VAL A 164 9.14 19.08 -14.52
CA VAL A 164 7.74 19.50 -14.65
C VAL A 164 7.60 20.92 -14.13
N SER A 165 6.78 21.72 -14.82
CA SER A 165 6.51 23.09 -14.37
C SER A 165 5.66 23.03 -13.08
N PRO A 166 6.05 23.73 -12.02
CA PRO A 166 5.16 23.90 -10.87
C PRO A 166 3.88 24.62 -11.34
N GLY A 167 2.74 24.20 -10.83
CA GLY A 167 1.48 24.90 -11.06
C GLY A 167 1.55 26.33 -10.47
N LYS A 168 0.82 27.28 -11.09
CA LYS A 168 0.73 28.66 -10.59
C LYS A 168 -0.58 28.95 -9.84
N THR A 169 -1.46 27.97 -9.75
CA THR A 169 -2.82 28.15 -9.21
C THR A 169 -2.81 28.09 -7.69
N PHE A 170 -1.95 27.27 -7.10
CA PHE A 170 -1.86 27.05 -5.67
C PHE A 170 -0.45 27.39 -5.16
N ILE A 171 -0.36 27.88 -3.93
CA ILE A 171 0.90 28.06 -3.21
C ILE A 171 1.16 26.78 -2.45
N ILE A 172 2.31 26.13 -2.74
CA ILE A 172 2.70 24.89 -2.05
C ILE A 172 3.89 25.17 -1.14
N ARG A 173 3.79 24.68 0.12
CA ARG A 173 4.91 24.73 1.06
C ARG A 173 4.94 23.48 1.94
N HIS A 174 6.06 23.25 2.59
CA HIS A 174 6.17 22.25 3.64
C HIS A 174 5.36 22.63 4.87
N ALA A 175 4.88 21.62 5.57
CA ALA A 175 4.19 21.81 6.85
C ALA A 175 5.17 22.07 8.00
N THR A 176 4.68 22.74 8.99
CA THR A 176 5.31 22.94 10.30
C THR A 176 4.44 22.33 11.40
N SER A 177 4.93 22.28 12.62
CA SER A 177 4.12 21.79 13.76
C SER A 177 2.84 22.60 13.99
N GLU A 178 2.82 23.86 13.59
CA GLU A 178 1.65 24.74 13.71
C GLU A 178 0.52 24.35 12.75
N ASP A 179 0.86 23.62 11.68
CA ASP A 179 -0.10 23.18 10.67
C ASP A 179 -0.84 21.88 11.06
N ILE A 180 -0.43 21.19 12.12
CA ILE A 180 -1.03 19.91 12.54
C ILE A 180 -2.56 19.99 12.65
N PRO A 181 -3.18 21.02 13.26
CA PRO A 181 -4.63 21.09 13.36
C PRO A 181 -5.33 21.12 11.99
N VAL A 182 -4.79 21.88 11.02
CA VAL A 182 -5.39 21.96 9.67
C VAL A 182 -5.18 20.68 8.89
N ILE A 183 -4.04 20.01 9.02
CA ILE A 183 -3.77 18.70 8.42
C ILE A 183 -4.76 17.67 8.93
N VAL A 184 -4.90 17.56 10.25
CA VAL A 184 -5.83 16.63 10.90
C VAL A 184 -7.26 16.89 10.43
N LYS A 185 -7.67 18.16 10.33
CA LYS A 185 -9.01 18.52 9.86
C LYS A 185 -9.26 18.07 8.42
N LEU A 186 -8.31 18.29 7.51
CA LEU A 186 -8.41 17.85 6.12
C LEU A 186 -8.49 16.33 6.01
N LEU A 187 -7.64 15.61 6.75
CA LEU A 187 -7.66 14.15 6.79
C LEU A 187 -8.97 13.60 7.37
N GLN A 188 -9.50 14.20 8.44
CA GLN A 188 -10.82 13.82 8.98
C GLN A 188 -11.93 13.99 7.94
N ASP A 189 -11.95 15.11 7.23
CA ASP A 189 -12.97 15.41 6.24
C ASP A 189 -12.92 14.46 5.03
N GLU A 190 -11.73 14.07 4.60
CA GLU A 190 -11.54 13.06 3.56
C GLU A 190 -11.96 11.67 4.03
N HIS A 191 -11.45 11.23 5.19
CA HIS A 191 -11.61 9.85 5.64
C HIS A 191 -13.02 9.50 6.12
N LYS A 192 -13.79 10.47 6.63
CA LYS A 192 -15.19 10.22 7.06
C LYS A 192 -16.10 9.75 5.92
N THR A 193 -15.72 10.05 4.66
CA THR A 193 -16.46 9.65 3.45
C THR A 193 -15.87 8.41 2.78
N ARG A 194 -14.93 7.72 3.44
CA ARG A 194 -14.24 6.56 2.89
C ARG A 194 -14.60 5.28 3.64
N LEU A 195 -14.70 4.18 2.90
CA LEU A 195 -14.63 2.85 3.49
C LEU A 195 -13.18 2.56 3.90
N PHE A 196 -12.95 2.13 5.11
CA PHE A 196 -11.64 1.95 5.74
C PHE A 196 -10.83 3.26 5.90
N GLY A 197 -11.52 4.40 6.00
CA GLY A 197 -10.87 5.68 6.26
C GLY A 197 -10.13 5.68 7.60
N HIS A 198 -8.99 6.34 7.67
CA HIS A 198 -8.22 6.45 8.91
C HIS A 198 -8.94 7.33 9.93
N ILE A 199 -8.79 6.98 11.20
CA ILE A 199 -9.26 7.81 12.31
C ILE A 199 -8.20 8.87 12.58
N SER A 200 -8.50 10.12 12.22
CA SER A 200 -7.56 11.22 12.31
C SER A 200 -7.97 12.18 13.43
N HIS A 201 -7.41 12.02 14.63
CA HIS A 201 -7.38 13.00 15.70
C HIS A 201 -5.94 13.42 15.92
N GLN A 202 -5.71 14.57 16.55
CA GLN A 202 -4.35 15.07 16.73
C GLN A 202 -3.44 14.07 17.42
N GLU A 203 -3.92 13.40 18.46
CA GLU A 203 -3.15 12.38 19.19
C GLU A 203 -2.85 11.15 18.30
N THR A 204 -3.84 10.63 17.57
CA THR A 204 -3.65 9.49 16.68
C THR A 204 -2.75 9.82 15.50
N PHE A 205 -2.83 11.05 14.98
CA PHE A 205 -1.95 11.55 13.93
C PHE A 205 -0.49 11.59 14.41
N LEU A 206 -0.23 12.21 15.57
CA LEU A 206 1.10 12.30 16.14
C LEU A 206 1.68 10.92 16.50
N ALA A 207 0.86 10.04 17.09
CA ALA A 207 1.27 8.67 17.38
C ALA A 207 1.59 7.89 16.09
N GLY A 208 0.80 8.08 15.02
CA GLY A 208 1.03 7.51 13.70
C GLY A 208 2.34 8.01 13.07
N LEU A 209 2.62 9.32 13.21
CA LEU A 209 3.86 9.91 12.72
C LEU A 209 5.09 9.31 13.41
N LEU A 210 5.05 9.14 14.73
CA LEU A 210 6.13 8.53 15.51
C LEU A 210 6.38 7.06 15.14
N ARG A 211 5.35 6.34 14.66
CA ARG A 211 5.48 4.95 14.21
C ARG A 211 6.06 4.79 12.81
N LYS A 212 6.16 5.87 12.01
CA LYS A 212 6.62 5.86 10.61
C LYS A 212 8.08 6.35 10.52
N PRO A 213 9.10 5.48 10.59
CA PRO A 213 10.50 5.91 10.52
C PRO A 213 10.78 6.67 9.23
N GLY A 214 11.52 7.77 9.36
CA GLY A 214 11.88 8.62 8.23
C GLY A 214 10.77 9.55 7.74
N LEU A 215 9.58 9.55 8.37
CA LEU A 215 8.52 10.51 8.10
C LEU A 215 8.46 11.54 9.25
N SER A 216 8.47 12.80 8.89
CA SER A 216 8.35 13.94 9.81
C SER A 216 7.26 14.89 9.32
N ILE A 217 6.88 15.84 10.15
CA ILE A 217 5.92 16.89 9.75
C ILE A 217 6.44 17.71 8.55
N GLY A 218 7.76 17.88 8.43
CA GLY A 218 8.40 18.56 7.31
C GLY A 218 8.28 17.85 5.98
N ASP A 219 7.87 16.57 5.96
CA ASP A 219 7.65 15.80 4.72
C ASP A 219 6.21 15.91 4.22
N TYR A 220 5.37 16.70 4.92
CA TYR A 220 4.02 17.05 4.48
C TYR A 220 4.06 18.30 3.62
N PHE A 221 3.36 18.26 2.49
CA PHE A 221 3.16 19.37 1.57
C PHE A 221 1.73 19.88 1.71
N LEU A 222 1.59 21.18 1.87
CA LEU A 222 0.31 21.87 2.00
C LEU A 222 0.05 22.75 0.76
N ALA A 223 -1.17 22.68 0.24
CA ALA A 223 -1.64 23.54 -0.84
C ALA A 223 -2.56 24.63 -0.29
N PHE A 224 -2.29 25.88 -0.68
CA PHE A 224 -3.08 27.05 -0.32
C PHE A 224 -3.69 27.69 -1.57
N ASP A 225 -4.95 28.10 -1.49
CA ASP A 225 -5.61 28.89 -2.51
C ASP A 225 -5.15 30.37 -2.50
N ARG A 226 -5.67 31.18 -3.39
CA ARG A 226 -5.30 32.60 -3.50
C ARG A 226 -5.74 33.44 -2.30
N GLU A 227 -6.73 32.97 -1.57
CA GLU A 227 -7.23 33.58 -0.32
C GLU A 227 -6.44 33.14 0.91
N GLY A 228 -5.39 32.33 0.75
CA GLY A 228 -4.55 31.83 1.83
C GLY A 228 -5.17 30.70 2.63
N ARG A 229 -6.25 30.07 2.17
CA ARG A 229 -6.89 28.95 2.86
C ARG A 229 -6.21 27.64 2.45
N CYS A 230 -5.86 26.82 3.43
CA CYS A 230 -5.33 25.48 3.15
C CYS A 230 -6.43 24.61 2.53
N CYS A 231 -6.17 24.10 1.32
CA CYS A 231 -7.11 23.32 0.54
C CYS A 231 -6.64 21.89 0.21
N GLY A 232 -5.41 21.54 0.59
CA GLY A 232 -4.91 20.19 0.37
C GLY A 232 -3.65 19.88 1.15
N VAL A 233 -3.43 18.59 1.38
CA VAL A 233 -2.27 18.02 2.05
C VAL A 233 -1.88 16.68 1.41
N CYS A 234 -0.60 16.38 1.38
CA CYS A 234 -0.08 15.02 1.20
C CYS A 234 1.28 14.90 1.88
N ALA A 235 1.63 13.70 2.32
CA ALA A 235 2.96 13.38 2.81
C ALA A 235 3.76 12.59 1.78
N ALA A 236 5.06 12.84 1.70
CA ALA A 236 6.01 12.12 0.87
C ALA A 236 6.93 11.29 1.76
N TRP A 237 6.62 10.00 1.88
CA TRP A 237 7.33 9.10 2.79
C TRP A 237 8.36 8.24 2.05
N ASP A 238 9.63 8.35 2.44
CA ASP A 238 10.68 7.41 2.04
C ASP A 238 10.56 6.15 2.91
N THR A 239 10.00 5.09 2.34
CA THR A 239 9.81 3.81 3.03
C THR A 239 11.07 2.96 3.04
N GLY A 240 12.20 3.45 2.53
CA GLY A 240 13.44 2.69 2.34
C GLY A 240 14.04 2.05 3.59
N LEU A 241 13.68 2.55 4.78
CA LEU A 241 14.07 1.93 6.06
C LEU A 241 13.28 0.64 6.39
N MET A 242 12.17 0.37 5.68
CA MET A 242 11.28 -0.76 5.98
C MET A 242 10.99 -1.63 4.77
N LYS A 243 10.91 -1.03 3.60
CA LYS A 243 10.61 -1.71 2.35
C LYS A 243 11.30 -1.01 1.19
N GLN A 244 12.09 -1.74 0.44
CA GLN A 244 12.73 -1.29 -0.78
C GLN A 244 12.37 -2.19 -1.95
N THR A 245 12.39 -1.63 -3.16
CA THR A 245 12.22 -2.41 -4.39
C THR A 245 13.59 -2.73 -4.96
N ARG A 246 14.00 -4.01 -4.87
CA ARG A 246 15.28 -4.52 -5.40
C ARG A 246 15.09 -5.05 -6.82
N VAL A 247 16.00 -4.69 -7.72
CA VAL A 247 16.05 -5.25 -9.07
C VAL A 247 16.71 -6.62 -9.04
N ARG A 248 16.04 -7.64 -9.59
CA ARG A 248 16.62 -8.99 -9.77
C ARG A 248 17.16 -9.20 -11.17
N ALA A 249 16.42 -8.76 -12.18
CA ALA A 249 16.85 -8.88 -13.58
C ALA A 249 16.10 -7.88 -14.46
N TYR A 250 16.74 -7.50 -15.54
CA TYR A 250 16.09 -6.80 -16.65
C TYR A 250 15.85 -7.75 -17.81
N GLY A 251 14.60 -7.82 -18.29
CA GLY A 251 14.26 -8.58 -19.47
C GLY A 251 14.90 -7.98 -20.74
N ARG A 252 15.09 -8.82 -21.77
CA ARG A 252 15.63 -8.36 -23.07
C ARG A 252 14.76 -7.26 -23.69
N SER A 253 13.45 -7.31 -23.52
CA SER A 253 12.49 -6.30 -23.99
C SER A 253 12.67 -4.93 -23.31
N PHE A 254 13.41 -4.86 -22.19
CA PHE A 254 13.70 -3.61 -21.47
C PHE A 254 14.95 -2.91 -21.99
N LEU A 255 15.76 -3.52 -22.86
CA LEU A 255 17.02 -2.95 -23.36
C LEU A 255 16.84 -1.57 -24.02
N PRO A 256 15.84 -1.34 -24.90
CA PRO A 256 15.63 0.00 -25.48
C PRO A 256 15.32 1.07 -24.40
N ALA A 257 14.54 0.71 -23.39
CA ALA A 257 14.23 1.61 -22.28
C ALA A 257 15.45 1.93 -21.42
N ARG A 258 16.38 0.97 -21.22
CA ARG A 258 17.65 1.21 -20.53
C ARG A 258 18.53 2.18 -21.28
N ILE A 259 18.62 2.05 -22.61
CA ILE A 259 19.40 2.96 -23.46
C ILE A 259 18.78 4.36 -23.38
N ALA A 260 17.45 4.47 -23.54
CA ALA A 260 16.75 5.73 -23.43
C ALA A 260 16.96 6.37 -22.03
N TRP A 261 16.86 5.58 -20.95
CA TRP A 261 17.12 6.07 -19.61
C TRP A 261 18.56 6.60 -19.45
N LYS A 262 19.55 5.88 -19.97
CA LYS A 262 20.96 6.33 -19.93
C LYS A 262 21.13 7.67 -20.61
N SER A 263 20.54 7.88 -21.78
CA SER A 263 20.59 9.16 -22.50
C SER A 263 19.85 10.26 -21.71
N MET A 264 18.67 9.95 -21.16
CA MET A 264 17.91 10.89 -20.32
C MET A 264 18.65 11.22 -19.03
N SER A 265 19.35 10.25 -18.43
CA SER A 265 20.08 10.49 -17.18
C SER A 265 21.22 11.49 -17.36
N LEU A 266 21.87 11.50 -18.53
CA LEU A 266 22.86 12.51 -18.87
C LEU A 266 22.23 13.88 -19.12
N ALA A 267 21.12 13.93 -19.88
CA ALA A 267 20.46 15.18 -20.25
C ALA A 267 19.75 15.86 -19.05
N PHE A 268 19.18 15.09 -18.15
CA PHE A 268 18.33 15.58 -17.06
C PHE A 268 18.86 15.29 -15.65
N ASN A 269 20.13 14.88 -15.54
CA ASN A 269 20.77 14.55 -14.26
C ASN A 269 19.95 13.54 -13.42
N LEU A 270 19.43 12.47 -14.05
CA LEU A 270 18.67 11.43 -13.36
C LEU A 270 19.61 10.44 -12.66
N PRO A 271 19.14 9.73 -11.63
CA PRO A 271 19.88 8.61 -11.08
C PRO A 271 20.07 7.52 -12.15
N PRO A 272 21.19 6.78 -12.17
CA PRO A 272 21.31 5.62 -13.03
C PRO A 272 20.29 4.56 -12.62
N LEU A 273 19.80 3.75 -13.59
CA LEU A 273 18.99 2.59 -13.23
C LEU A 273 19.81 1.65 -12.32
N PRO A 274 19.22 1.11 -11.27
CA PRO A 274 19.87 0.18 -10.37
C PRO A 274 20.41 -1.03 -11.13
N ALA A 275 21.59 -1.52 -10.78
CA ALA A 275 22.07 -2.81 -11.27
C ALA A 275 21.25 -3.96 -10.65
N PRO A 276 21.25 -5.17 -11.26
CA PRO A 276 20.71 -6.34 -10.57
C PRO A 276 21.37 -6.53 -9.21
N GLY A 277 20.58 -6.62 -8.16
CA GLY A 277 20.99 -6.62 -6.75
C GLY A 277 20.80 -5.29 -6.04
N ASP A 278 20.77 -4.17 -6.76
CA ASP A 278 20.58 -2.83 -6.19
C ASP A 278 19.08 -2.48 -6.05
N HIS A 279 18.82 -1.39 -5.29
CA HIS A 279 17.47 -0.91 -5.00
C HIS A 279 17.11 0.34 -5.80
N PHE A 280 15.85 0.46 -6.14
CA PHE A 280 15.29 1.76 -6.52
C PHE A 280 15.24 2.69 -5.30
N ARG A 281 15.45 3.96 -5.53
CA ARG A 281 15.11 5.02 -4.58
C ARG A 281 13.74 5.52 -4.96
N ASP A 282 12.78 5.25 -4.12
CA ASP A 282 11.39 5.64 -4.34
C ASP A 282 10.75 6.22 -3.09
N ILE A 283 9.70 6.97 -3.27
CA ILE A 283 8.87 7.51 -2.21
C ILE A 283 7.42 7.10 -2.42
N THR A 284 6.67 7.09 -1.34
CA THR A 284 5.24 6.85 -1.39
C THR A 284 4.47 8.06 -0.88
N ILE A 285 3.46 8.46 -1.63
CA ILE A 285 2.51 9.48 -1.20
C ILE A 285 1.49 8.84 -0.27
N THR A 286 1.44 9.34 0.95
CA THR A 286 0.56 8.88 2.02
C THR A 286 -0.19 10.07 2.64
N ASP A 287 -1.14 9.82 3.53
CA ASP A 287 -1.84 10.83 4.32
C ASP A 287 -2.29 12.03 3.45
N TYR A 288 -2.98 11.75 2.34
CA TYR A 288 -3.43 12.80 1.42
C TYR A 288 -4.91 13.13 1.58
N ALA A 289 -5.22 14.41 1.51
CA ALA A 289 -6.58 14.93 1.49
C ALA A 289 -6.63 16.25 0.71
N VAL A 290 -7.65 16.43 -0.13
CA VAL A 290 -7.86 17.67 -0.87
C VAL A 290 -9.32 18.07 -0.82
N ARG A 291 -9.58 19.39 -0.69
CA ARG A 291 -10.92 19.92 -0.63
C ARG A 291 -11.71 19.50 -1.87
N GLU A 292 -12.96 19.06 -1.66
CA GLU A 292 -13.90 18.65 -2.71
C GLU A 292 -13.34 17.59 -3.66
N ARG A 293 -12.29 16.90 -3.26
CA ARG A 293 -11.58 15.91 -4.07
C ARG A 293 -11.14 16.46 -5.43
N ASP A 294 -10.72 17.73 -5.45
CA ASP A 294 -10.26 18.40 -6.65
C ASP A 294 -8.92 17.81 -7.14
N PRO A 295 -8.90 17.18 -8.34
CA PRO A 295 -7.67 16.63 -8.89
C PRO A 295 -6.65 17.72 -9.26
N GLY A 296 -7.07 18.98 -9.42
CA GLY A 296 -6.17 20.11 -9.66
C GLY A 296 -5.30 20.42 -8.45
N ILE A 297 -5.89 20.39 -7.23
CA ILE A 297 -5.15 20.58 -5.97
C ILE A 297 -4.15 19.43 -5.80
N MET A 298 -4.62 18.18 -5.98
CA MET A 298 -3.74 17.02 -5.86
C MET A 298 -2.62 17.02 -6.92
N ASN A 299 -2.90 17.43 -8.16
CA ASN A 299 -1.87 17.57 -9.20
C ASN A 299 -0.80 18.59 -8.78
N ALA A 300 -1.19 19.73 -8.19
CA ALA A 300 -0.24 20.74 -7.71
C ALA A 300 0.67 20.19 -6.60
N LEU A 301 0.10 19.45 -5.63
CA LEU A 301 0.86 18.76 -4.59
C LEU A 301 1.83 17.75 -5.19
N LEU A 302 1.35 16.88 -6.09
CA LEU A 302 2.20 15.87 -6.75
C LEU A 302 3.34 16.53 -7.54
N ARG A 303 3.12 17.70 -8.20
CA ARG A 303 4.17 18.44 -8.90
C ARG A 303 5.24 18.99 -7.97
N ALA A 304 4.85 19.46 -6.79
CA ALA A 304 5.80 19.94 -5.78
C ALA A 304 6.68 18.80 -5.27
N VAL A 305 6.06 17.69 -4.85
CA VAL A 305 6.79 16.47 -4.44
C VAL A 305 7.68 15.96 -5.57
N TYR A 306 7.15 15.85 -6.78
CA TYR A 306 7.91 15.43 -7.97
C TYR A 306 9.17 16.27 -8.16
N THR A 307 9.04 17.60 -8.12
CA THR A 307 10.17 18.52 -8.34
C THR A 307 11.24 18.32 -7.28
N GLU A 308 10.86 18.29 -6.02
CA GLU A 308 11.79 18.11 -4.91
C GLU A 308 12.53 16.78 -4.96
N TYR A 309 11.79 15.67 -5.06
CA TYR A 309 12.41 14.34 -5.01
C TYR A 309 13.16 13.99 -6.30
N ARG A 310 12.78 14.59 -7.43
CA ARG A 310 13.61 14.53 -8.63
C ARG A 310 14.98 15.19 -8.43
N HIS A 311 15.05 16.34 -7.78
CA HIS A 311 16.31 16.99 -7.43
C HIS A 311 17.14 16.16 -6.43
N ARG A 312 16.48 15.44 -5.54
CA ARG A 312 17.12 14.48 -4.62
C ARG A 312 17.51 13.17 -5.29
N ARG A 313 17.31 13.03 -6.63
CA ARG A 313 17.67 11.86 -7.44
C ARG A 313 16.95 10.58 -7.04
N TYR A 314 15.65 10.66 -6.77
CA TYR A 314 14.76 9.50 -6.68
C TYR A 314 14.34 9.04 -8.08
N HIS A 315 14.00 7.75 -8.23
CA HIS A 315 13.62 7.16 -9.50
C HIS A 315 12.14 7.37 -9.80
N PHE A 316 11.31 7.18 -8.79
CA PHE A 316 9.85 7.32 -8.93
C PHE A 316 9.18 7.66 -7.59
N MET A 317 7.94 8.07 -7.69
CA MET A 317 7.03 8.16 -6.56
C MET A 317 5.80 7.29 -6.82
N ALA A 318 5.33 6.57 -5.78
CA ALA A 318 4.13 5.76 -5.81
C ALA A 318 2.98 6.52 -5.16
N TRP A 319 1.83 6.52 -5.82
CA TRP A 319 0.58 7.08 -5.31
C TRP A 319 -0.60 6.28 -5.84
N GLY A 320 -1.66 6.15 -5.08
CA GLY A 320 -2.83 5.39 -5.55
C GLY A 320 -4.11 5.73 -4.83
N SER A 321 -5.21 5.32 -5.43
CA SER A 321 -6.55 5.37 -4.87
C SER A 321 -7.41 4.28 -5.48
N SER A 322 -8.63 4.12 -4.99
CA SER A 322 -9.61 3.20 -5.58
C SER A 322 -9.85 3.53 -7.05
N ALA A 323 -9.94 2.53 -7.91
CA ALA A 323 -10.30 2.72 -9.31
C ALA A 323 -11.68 3.43 -9.40
N GLY A 324 -11.75 4.42 -10.30
CA GLY A 324 -12.93 5.29 -10.40
C GLY A 324 -12.89 6.52 -9.49
N ASP A 325 -11.87 6.66 -8.64
CA ASP A 325 -11.65 7.88 -7.86
C ASP A 325 -11.30 9.07 -8.78
N PRO A 326 -12.04 10.19 -8.75
CA PRO A 326 -11.73 11.39 -9.54
C PRO A 326 -10.30 11.89 -9.31
N LEU A 327 -9.75 11.72 -8.11
CA LEU A 327 -8.39 12.14 -7.79
C LEU A 327 -7.33 11.48 -8.67
N LEU A 328 -7.59 10.29 -9.23
CA LEU A 328 -6.64 9.61 -10.14
C LEU A 328 -6.31 10.45 -11.38
N ALA A 329 -7.17 11.41 -11.75
CA ALA A 329 -6.90 12.37 -12.83
C ALA A 329 -5.74 13.33 -12.49
N ALA A 330 -5.38 13.49 -11.21
CA ALA A 330 -4.25 14.30 -10.77
C ALA A 330 -2.90 13.85 -11.34
N ALA A 331 -2.79 12.57 -11.74
CA ALA A 331 -1.57 12.08 -12.40
C ALA A 331 -1.47 12.48 -13.88
N LYS A 332 -2.42 13.25 -14.42
CA LYS A 332 -2.35 13.75 -15.80
C LYS A 332 -1.12 14.65 -15.98
N GLY A 333 -0.36 14.38 -17.05
CA GLY A 333 0.87 15.13 -17.37
C GLY A 333 2.14 14.55 -16.76
N PHE A 334 2.06 13.41 -16.04
CA PHE A 334 3.23 12.66 -15.62
C PHE A 334 3.40 11.38 -16.44
N MET A 335 4.64 10.96 -16.61
CA MET A 335 4.95 9.62 -17.11
C MET A 335 4.73 8.63 -15.99
N CYS A 336 3.72 7.78 -16.09
CA CYS A 336 3.40 6.82 -15.04
C CYS A 336 3.09 5.43 -15.58
N GLN A 337 3.46 4.43 -14.79
CA GLN A 337 2.98 3.05 -14.93
C GLN A 337 1.81 2.84 -13.97
N ARG A 338 0.84 2.03 -14.37
CA ARG A 338 -0.34 1.70 -13.57
C ARG A 338 -0.27 0.24 -13.12
N VAL A 339 -0.53 0.01 -11.86
CA VAL A 339 -0.66 -1.34 -11.27
C VAL A 339 -2.01 -1.44 -10.59
N PHE A 340 -2.71 -2.54 -10.79
CA PHE A 340 -4.03 -2.77 -10.20
C PHE A 340 -3.99 -3.94 -9.23
N SER A 341 -4.72 -3.79 -8.12
CA SER A 341 -4.99 -4.88 -7.19
C SER A 341 -6.48 -4.94 -6.89
N ASN A 342 -7.06 -6.13 -6.90
CA ASN A 342 -8.43 -6.33 -6.46
C ASN A 342 -8.53 -6.14 -4.95
N ILE A 343 -9.53 -5.39 -4.50
CA ILE A 343 -9.85 -5.22 -3.09
C ILE A 343 -10.88 -6.28 -2.72
N VAL A 344 -10.46 -7.27 -1.93
CA VAL A 344 -11.35 -8.31 -1.42
C VAL A 344 -11.84 -7.88 -0.05
N PHE A 345 -13.13 -7.78 0.11
CA PHE A 345 -13.79 -7.50 1.39
C PHE A 345 -14.22 -8.81 2.03
N PHE A 346 -13.97 -8.93 3.33
CA PHE A 346 -14.34 -10.07 4.16
C PHE A 346 -15.36 -9.65 5.21
N ALA A 347 -16.34 -10.50 5.50
CA ALA A 347 -17.33 -10.25 6.54
C ALA A 347 -17.74 -11.53 7.29
N THR A 348 -18.06 -11.40 8.56
CA THR A 348 -18.56 -12.50 9.38
C THR A 348 -19.99 -12.89 9.05
N ASP A 349 -20.79 -11.95 8.50
CA ASP A 349 -22.16 -12.17 8.07
C ASP A 349 -22.53 -11.29 6.86
N ASP A 350 -23.67 -11.58 6.21
CA ASP A 350 -24.06 -10.96 4.95
C ASP A 350 -24.74 -9.59 5.09
N ARG A 351 -25.08 -9.14 6.30
CA ARG A 351 -25.64 -7.79 6.53
C ARG A 351 -24.71 -6.71 6.01
N TRP A 352 -23.40 -6.92 6.11
CA TRP A 352 -22.36 -6.00 5.61
C TRP A 352 -22.42 -5.78 4.10
N PHE A 353 -23.00 -6.73 3.36
CA PHE A 353 -23.19 -6.62 1.92
C PHE A 353 -24.60 -6.13 1.53
N ARG A 354 -25.61 -6.34 2.39
CA ARG A 354 -27.01 -5.99 2.11
C ARG A 354 -27.32 -4.50 2.34
N GLU A 355 -26.72 -3.91 3.34
CA GLU A 355 -27.01 -2.52 3.76
C GLU A 355 -26.39 -1.45 2.86
N GLY A 356 -25.91 -1.81 1.65
CA GLY A 356 -25.30 -0.85 0.74
C GLY A 356 -23.97 -0.28 1.24
N MET A 357 -23.51 -0.71 2.40
CA MET A 357 -22.32 -0.18 3.11
C MET A 357 -21.06 -0.22 2.27
N VAL A 358 -20.91 -1.29 1.49
CA VAL A 358 -19.69 -1.55 0.70
C VAL A 358 -19.69 -0.80 -0.62
N ASN A 359 -20.88 -0.43 -1.14
CA ASN A 359 -21.01 0.16 -2.47
C ASN A 359 -21.14 1.70 -2.45
N SER A 360 -21.38 2.30 -1.28
CA SER A 360 -21.64 3.73 -1.16
C SER A 360 -20.38 4.59 -1.01
N HIS A 361 -19.26 3.99 -0.58
CA HIS A 361 -18.02 4.71 -0.30
C HIS A 361 -16.82 4.03 -0.95
N LEU A 362 -15.98 4.81 -1.62
CA LEU A 362 -14.74 4.30 -2.18
C LEU A 362 -13.78 3.88 -1.05
N PRO A 363 -13.21 2.67 -1.10
CA PRO A 363 -12.20 2.26 -0.13
C PRO A 363 -10.99 3.21 -0.11
N TYR A 364 -10.49 3.52 1.08
CA TYR A 364 -9.19 4.12 1.26
C TYR A 364 -8.19 3.04 1.67
N ILE A 365 -7.14 2.88 0.89
CA ILE A 365 -6.05 1.97 1.19
C ILE A 365 -4.76 2.74 0.94
N ASP A 366 -3.98 2.93 1.99
CA ASP A 366 -2.70 3.62 1.89
C ASP A 366 -1.68 2.74 1.15
N VAL A 367 -1.15 3.27 0.05
CA VAL A 367 -0.15 2.56 -0.79
C VAL A 367 1.15 2.32 -0.02
N ALA A 368 1.49 3.16 0.96
CA ALA A 368 2.65 2.96 1.81
C ALA A 368 2.53 1.70 2.67
N CYS A 369 1.31 1.26 2.91
CA CYS A 369 1.00 0.11 3.76
C CYS A 369 0.93 -1.23 3.00
N ILE A 370 1.29 -1.25 1.70
CA ILE A 370 1.17 -2.44 0.84
C ILE A 370 2.53 -3.09 0.60
#